data_343c35048be3b39d3043222992e892c2
#
_entry.id   343c35048be3b39d3043222992e892c2
#
_cell.length_a   1.000
_cell.length_b   1.000
_cell.length_c   1.000
_cell.angle_alpha   90.00
_cell.angle_beta   90.00
_cell.angle_gamma   90.00
#
_symmetry.space_group_name_H-M   'P 1'
#
loop_
_entity.id
_entity.type
_entity.pdbx_description
1 polymer ?
#
loop_
_entity_poly.entity_id
_entity_poly.type
_entity_poly.pdbx_seq_one_letter_code
_entity_poly.pdbx_strand_id
1 'polypeptide(L)'
;MLERTILLDGFSKTYSMTGWRLGYAAVPAALVDPLTLLTVNSTSCVPPFVQLAGVAALEGPQDAVDEMLVELRRRRDYLVPALRAIPGMSCVEPSGAFYVFPSVQGLPVTADDFAERLLDEAGVAVLSGSAFGSHALDGIRISYATSLAELERAVERIARFAANL
;
A
#
# COMPACT_ATOMS: atom_id res chain seq x y z
N MET A 1 -24.63 -13.62 -5.94
CA MET A 1 -23.76 -12.42 -5.87
C MET A 1 -22.85 -12.33 -7.09
N LEU A 2 -22.25 -13.43 -7.56
CA LEU A 2 -21.31 -13.45 -8.72
C LEU A 2 -21.89 -12.82 -10.00
N GLU A 3 -23.17 -13.02 -10.28
CA GLU A 3 -23.84 -12.45 -11.47
C GLU A 3 -23.95 -10.90 -11.48
N ARG A 4 -23.62 -10.26 -10.33
CA ARG A 4 -23.70 -8.80 -10.15
C ARG A 4 -22.38 -8.21 -9.63
N THR A 5 -21.32 -9.01 -9.66
CA THR A 5 -20.01 -8.60 -9.15
C THR A 5 -19.00 -8.67 -10.26
N ILE A 6 -18.23 -7.61 -10.41
CA ILE A 6 -16.97 -7.59 -11.17
C ILE A 6 -15.84 -7.57 -10.15
N LEU A 7 -15.06 -8.64 -10.08
CA LEU A 7 -13.88 -8.71 -9.24
C LEU A 7 -12.66 -8.31 -10.07
N LEU A 8 -11.92 -7.34 -9.59
CA LEU A 8 -10.64 -6.92 -10.18
C LEU A 8 -9.53 -7.23 -9.19
N ASP A 9 -8.48 -7.89 -9.64
CA ASP A 9 -7.31 -8.16 -8.83
C ASP A 9 -6.05 -8.15 -9.69
N GLY A 10 -4.88 -8.19 -9.05
CA GLY A 10 -3.61 -8.08 -9.75
C GLY A 10 -2.46 -8.78 -9.04
N PHE A 11 -1.48 -9.15 -9.83
CA PHE A 11 -0.29 -9.88 -9.39
C PHE A 11 0.78 -8.98 -8.76
N SER A 12 0.64 -7.66 -8.96
CA SER A 12 1.68 -6.68 -8.62
C SER A 12 2.17 -6.74 -7.18
N LYS A 13 1.26 -6.97 -6.21
CA LYS A 13 1.59 -6.91 -4.77
C LYS A 13 1.79 -8.29 -4.18
N THR A 14 0.81 -9.17 -4.33
CA THR A 14 0.83 -10.52 -3.77
C THR A 14 2.04 -11.34 -4.25
N TYR A 15 2.40 -11.20 -5.52
CA TYR A 15 3.50 -11.97 -6.15
C TYR A 15 4.75 -11.11 -6.44
N SER A 16 4.82 -9.89 -5.92
CA SER A 16 5.93 -8.95 -6.19
C SER A 16 6.17 -8.71 -7.69
N MET A 17 5.11 -8.76 -8.50
CA MET A 17 5.15 -8.68 -9.97
C MET A 17 4.78 -7.28 -10.49
N THR A 18 5.26 -6.21 -9.86
CA THR A 18 4.91 -4.84 -10.25
C THR A 18 5.32 -4.49 -11.68
N GLY A 19 6.49 -4.95 -12.12
CA GLY A 19 7.03 -4.74 -13.47
C GLY A 19 6.36 -5.57 -14.56
N TRP A 20 5.67 -6.64 -14.21
CA TRP A 20 5.00 -7.54 -15.16
C TRP A 20 3.70 -6.98 -15.73
N ARG A 21 3.12 -5.98 -15.08
CA ARG A 21 1.91 -5.29 -15.51
C ARG A 21 0.72 -6.23 -15.76
N LEU A 22 0.52 -7.20 -14.88
CA LEU A 22 -0.52 -8.22 -14.97
C LEU A 22 -1.60 -8.03 -13.92
N GLY A 23 -2.84 -8.07 -14.35
CA GLY A 23 -4.03 -8.12 -13.53
C GLY A 23 -5.10 -8.95 -14.24
N TYR A 24 -6.16 -9.25 -13.53
CA TYR A 24 -7.29 -10.00 -14.08
C TYR A 24 -8.63 -9.47 -13.56
N ALA A 25 -9.68 -9.79 -14.31
CA ALA A 25 -11.05 -9.52 -13.92
C ALA A 25 -11.86 -10.82 -13.97
N ALA A 26 -12.59 -11.12 -12.90
CA ALA A 26 -13.64 -12.14 -12.92
C ALA A 26 -14.97 -11.43 -13.06
N VAL A 27 -15.68 -11.68 -14.16
CA VAL A 27 -16.87 -10.95 -14.55
C VAL A 27 -18.03 -11.92 -14.90
N PRO A 28 -19.28 -11.47 -14.82
CA PRO A 28 -20.42 -12.23 -15.35
C PRO A 28 -20.21 -12.59 -16.82
N ALA A 29 -20.61 -13.79 -17.24
CA ALA A 29 -20.36 -14.31 -18.59
C ALA A 29 -20.82 -13.35 -19.72
N ALA A 30 -21.92 -12.64 -19.51
CA ALA A 30 -22.44 -11.66 -20.48
C ALA A 30 -21.51 -10.45 -20.72
N LEU A 31 -20.54 -10.21 -19.84
CA LEU A 31 -19.59 -9.11 -19.94
C LEU A 31 -18.22 -9.54 -20.52
N VAL A 32 -17.96 -10.83 -20.69
CA VAL A 32 -16.67 -11.33 -21.14
C VAL A 32 -16.32 -10.80 -22.53
N ASP A 33 -17.19 -11.04 -23.52
CA ASP A 33 -16.95 -10.63 -24.91
C ASP A 33 -16.88 -9.10 -25.08
N PRO A 34 -17.82 -8.29 -24.50
CA PRO A 34 -17.69 -6.83 -24.56
C PRO A 34 -16.41 -6.29 -23.94
N LEU A 35 -15.99 -6.81 -22.78
CA LEU A 35 -14.77 -6.36 -22.13
C LEU A 35 -13.51 -6.81 -22.87
N THR A 36 -13.52 -8.01 -23.45
CA THR A 36 -12.44 -8.48 -24.32
C THR A 36 -12.29 -7.57 -25.53
N LEU A 37 -13.39 -7.22 -26.19
CA LEU A 37 -13.37 -6.30 -27.34
C LEU A 37 -12.82 -4.92 -26.96
N LEU A 38 -13.25 -4.36 -25.83
CA LEU A 38 -12.73 -3.09 -25.31
C LEU A 38 -11.23 -3.17 -25.01
N THR A 39 -10.77 -4.25 -24.38
CA THR A 39 -9.37 -4.45 -24.03
C THR A 39 -8.51 -4.53 -25.29
N VAL A 40 -8.93 -5.33 -26.29
CA VAL A 40 -8.20 -5.47 -27.56
C VAL A 40 -8.06 -4.13 -28.28
N ASN A 41 -9.11 -3.30 -28.27
CA ASN A 41 -9.11 -2.01 -28.99
C ASN A 41 -8.49 -0.86 -28.18
N SER A 42 -8.27 -1.01 -26.86
CA SER A 42 -7.65 0.03 -26.02
C SER A 42 -6.19 -0.25 -25.69
N THR A 43 -5.87 -1.47 -25.26
CA THR A 43 -4.55 -1.84 -24.75
C THR A 43 -3.94 -3.06 -25.45
N SER A 44 -4.64 -3.62 -26.44
CA SER A 44 -4.29 -4.86 -27.15
C SER A 44 -4.39 -6.08 -26.22
N CYS A 45 -3.28 -6.71 -25.86
CA CYS A 45 -3.26 -7.82 -24.93
C CYS A 45 -2.00 -7.82 -24.07
N VAL A 46 -2.09 -8.49 -22.93
CA VAL A 46 -0.90 -8.82 -22.14
C VAL A 46 -0.07 -9.86 -22.91
N PRO A 47 1.26 -9.71 -23.00
CA PRO A 47 2.11 -10.68 -23.71
C PRO A 47 1.91 -12.11 -23.17
N PRO A 48 1.88 -13.14 -24.03
CA PRO A 48 1.59 -14.52 -23.60
C PRO A 48 2.50 -15.05 -22.51
N PHE A 49 3.79 -14.74 -22.55
CA PHE A 49 4.73 -15.16 -21.51
C PHE A 49 4.42 -14.54 -20.13
N VAL A 50 3.87 -13.31 -20.09
CA VAL A 50 3.40 -12.68 -18.86
C VAL A 50 2.16 -13.38 -18.32
N GLN A 51 1.24 -13.78 -19.20
CA GLN A 51 0.05 -14.56 -18.81
C GLN A 51 0.46 -15.92 -18.25
N LEU A 52 1.42 -16.62 -18.87
CA LEU A 52 1.97 -17.88 -18.35
C LEU A 52 2.67 -17.70 -17.00
N ALA A 53 3.37 -16.58 -16.77
CA ALA A 53 3.93 -16.25 -15.47
C ALA A 53 2.83 -16.07 -14.41
N GLY A 54 1.69 -15.49 -14.78
CA GLY A 54 0.52 -15.40 -13.89
C GLY A 54 -0.06 -16.75 -13.52
N VAL A 55 -0.17 -17.67 -14.48
CA VAL A 55 -0.58 -19.08 -14.23
C VAL A 55 0.40 -19.74 -13.25
N ALA A 56 1.70 -19.63 -13.50
CA ALA A 56 2.73 -20.18 -12.62
C ALA A 56 2.67 -19.59 -11.20
N ALA A 57 2.36 -18.30 -11.05
CA ALA A 57 2.20 -17.65 -9.77
C ALA A 57 0.98 -18.19 -8.99
N LEU A 58 -0.14 -18.48 -9.66
CA LEU A 58 -1.37 -18.98 -9.04
C LEU A 58 -1.29 -20.46 -8.70
N GLU A 59 -0.72 -21.28 -9.59
CA GLU A 59 -0.68 -22.74 -9.48
C GLU A 59 0.59 -23.27 -8.80
N GLY A 60 1.62 -22.45 -8.71
CA GLY A 60 2.90 -22.80 -8.10
C GLY A 60 2.88 -22.77 -6.57
N PRO A 61 4.01 -23.12 -5.92
CA PRO A 61 4.16 -23.04 -4.46
C PRO A 61 3.91 -21.60 -3.96
N GLN A 62 3.23 -21.47 -2.81
CA GLN A 62 2.90 -20.19 -2.21
C GLN A 62 3.87 -19.78 -1.08
N ASP A 63 4.88 -20.60 -0.79
CA ASP A 63 5.81 -20.39 0.33
C ASP A 63 6.45 -18.99 0.33
N ALA A 64 6.85 -18.49 -0.83
CA ALA A 64 7.44 -17.14 -0.96
C ALA A 64 6.44 -16.02 -0.61
N VAL A 65 5.15 -16.21 -0.87
CA VAL A 65 4.08 -15.27 -0.48
C VAL A 65 3.92 -15.30 1.04
N ASP A 66 3.89 -16.49 1.63
CA ASP A 66 3.76 -16.67 3.08
C ASP A 66 4.94 -16.08 3.84
N GLU A 67 6.18 -16.30 3.38
CA GLU A 67 7.39 -15.70 3.94
C GLU A 67 7.32 -14.16 3.89
N MET A 68 6.90 -13.58 2.77
CA MET A 68 6.71 -12.14 2.63
C MET A 68 5.64 -11.61 3.60
N LEU A 69 4.54 -12.32 3.78
CA LEU A 69 3.48 -11.95 4.72
C LEU A 69 3.95 -11.98 6.17
N VAL A 70 4.77 -12.97 6.56
CA VAL A 70 5.39 -13.04 7.89
C VAL A 70 6.25 -11.80 8.15
N GLU A 71 7.09 -11.43 7.19
CA GLU A 71 7.96 -10.25 7.33
C GLU A 71 7.14 -8.94 7.35
N LEU A 72 6.11 -8.80 6.52
CA LEU A 72 5.25 -7.62 6.54
C LEU A 72 4.48 -7.49 7.86
N ARG A 73 4.00 -8.59 8.45
CA ARG A 73 3.39 -8.59 9.79
C ARG A 73 4.37 -8.11 10.84
N ARG A 74 5.60 -8.65 10.85
CA ARG A 74 6.66 -8.22 11.76
C ARG A 74 6.92 -6.71 11.70
N ARG A 75 6.97 -6.14 10.50
CA ARG A 75 7.15 -4.70 10.29
C ARG A 75 5.96 -3.89 10.77
N ARG A 76 4.75 -4.32 10.49
CA ARG A 76 3.52 -3.70 11.00
C ARG A 76 3.49 -3.70 12.52
N ASP A 77 3.76 -4.85 13.12
CA ASP A 77 3.67 -5.07 14.57
C ASP A 77 4.75 -4.27 15.33
N TYR A 78 5.84 -3.90 14.66
CA TYR A 78 6.79 -2.90 15.16
C TYR A 78 6.28 -1.47 14.96
N LEU A 79 5.88 -1.13 13.72
CA LEU A 79 5.63 0.26 13.31
C LEU A 79 4.42 0.87 14.02
N VAL A 80 3.31 0.12 14.14
CA VAL A 80 2.06 0.66 14.71
C VAL A 80 2.23 1.09 16.18
N PRO A 81 2.77 0.27 17.10
CA PRO A 81 3.04 0.71 18.47
C PRO A 81 4.05 1.85 18.55
N ALA A 82 5.09 1.83 17.70
CA ALA A 82 6.12 2.86 17.68
C ALA A 82 5.54 4.24 17.30
N LEU A 83 4.66 4.30 16.31
CA LEU A 83 3.97 5.54 15.92
C LEU A 83 2.98 6.01 17.00
N ARG A 84 2.26 5.09 17.67
CA ARG A 84 1.37 5.41 18.79
C ARG A 84 2.09 5.97 20.01
N ALA A 85 3.37 5.65 20.17
CA ALA A 85 4.18 6.16 21.26
C ALA A 85 4.63 7.62 21.06
N ILE A 86 4.49 8.18 19.85
CA ILE A 86 4.81 9.58 19.57
C ILE A 86 3.65 10.46 20.07
N PRO A 87 3.90 11.40 21.01
CA PRO A 87 2.85 12.30 21.49
C PRO A 87 2.20 13.08 20.36
N GLY A 88 0.87 13.17 20.35
CA GLY A 88 0.10 13.86 19.32
C GLY A 88 -0.22 13.00 18.06
N MET A 89 0.31 11.79 17.98
CA MET A 89 -0.01 10.85 16.91
C MET A 89 -0.92 9.72 17.40
N SER A 90 -1.80 9.27 16.50
CA SER A 90 -2.58 8.05 16.71
C SER A 90 -2.57 7.20 15.43
N CYS A 91 -2.71 5.89 15.56
CA CYS A 91 -2.64 4.98 14.43
C CYS A 91 -3.59 3.80 14.63
N VAL A 92 -4.49 3.57 13.66
CA VAL A 92 -5.29 2.35 13.61
C VAL A 92 -4.43 1.23 13.04
N GLU A 93 -4.48 0.05 13.65
CA GLU A 93 -3.78 -1.11 13.12
C GLU A 93 -4.44 -1.59 11.84
N PRO A 94 -3.71 -1.66 10.71
CA PRO A 94 -4.28 -2.11 9.45
C PRO A 94 -4.43 -3.64 9.45
N SER A 95 -5.56 -4.11 8.95
CA SER A 95 -5.81 -5.55 8.75
C SER A 95 -5.28 -6.09 7.42
N GLY A 96 -4.81 -5.22 6.53
CA GLY A 96 -4.29 -5.59 5.22
C GLY A 96 -3.40 -4.52 4.61
N ALA A 97 -2.93 -4.75 3.38
CA ALA A 97 -1.96 -3.95 2.65
C ALA A 97 -0.59 -3.86 3.37
N PHE A 98 0.25 -2.92 2.96
CA PHE A 98 1.55 -2.62 3.56
C PHE A 98 1.68 -1.11 3.84
N TYR A 99 0.57 -0.50 4.24
CA TYR A 99 0.49 0.91 4.62
C TYR A 99 -0.12 1.05 6.01
N VAL A 100 0.39 2.04 6.77
CA VAL A 100 -0.30 2.59 7.94
C VAL A 100 -0.75 4.02 7.62
N PHE A 101 -1.81 4.46 8.28
CA PHE A 101 -2.37 5.79 8.09
C PHE A 101 -2.57 6.47 9.46
N PRO A 102 -1.46 6.88 10.12
CA PRO A 102 -1.55 7.57 11.40
C PRO A 102 -2.14 8.97 11.22
N SER A 103 -2.93 9.40 12.22
CA SER A 103 -3.36 10.79 12.36
C SER A 103 -2.29 11.60 13.10
N VAL A 104 -2.11 12.83 12.66
CA VAL A 104 -1.23 13.85 13.24
C VAL A 104 -2.05 14.99 13.89
N GLN A 105 -3.36 14.81 14.07
CA GLN A 105 -4.28 15.81 14.58
C GLN A 105 -3.88 16.39 15.95
N GLY A 106 -3.15 15.65 16.77
CA GLY A 106 -2.65 16.14 18.07
C GLY A 106 -1.38 16.97 17.98
N LEU A 107 -0.83 17.22 16.78
CA LEU A 107 0.34 18.06 16.55
C LEU A 107 -0.09 19.47 16.11
N PRO A 108 0.74 20.51 16.34
CA PRO A 108 0.39 21.91 16.05
C PRO A 108 0.57 22.31 14.56
N VAL A 109 0.47 21.36 13.65
CA VAL A 109 0.64 21.53 12.19
C VAL A 109 -0.40 20.74 11.42
N THR A 110 -0.67 21.10 10.17
CA THR A 110 -1.51 20.31 9.27
C THR A 110 -0.75 19.07 8.79
N ALA A 111 -1.46 18.04 8.27
CA ALA A 111 -0.79 16.88 7.71
C ALA A 111 -0.01 17.20 6.43
N ASP A 112 -0.41 18.22 5.69
CA ASP A 112 0.32 18.71 4.51
C ASP A 112 1.66 19.32 4.94
N ASP A 113 1.65 20.29 5.87
CA ASP A 113 2.87 20.91 6.42
C ASP A 113 3.76 19.87 7.11
N PHE A 114 3.15 18.92 7.83
CA PHE A 114 3.88 17.84 8.47
C PHE A 114 4.65 17.00 7.44
N ALA A 115 3.99 16.59 6.37
CA ALA A 115 4.60 15.73 5.34
C ALA A 115 5.73 16.46 4.59
N GLU A 116 5.52 17.73 4.22
CA GLU A 116 6.50 18.55 3.52
C GLU A 116 7.73 18.81 4.41
N ARG A 117 7.52 19.32 5.61
CA ARG A 117 8.60 19.61 6.55
C ARG A 117 9.34 18.36 7.03
N LEU A 118 8.63 17.25 7.23
CA LEU A 118 9.25 15.98 7.59
C LEU A 118 10.23 15.49 6.50
N LEU A 119 9.89 15.70 5.22
CA LEU A 119 10.79 15.41 4.12
C LEU A 119 12.01 16.32 4.15
N ASP A 120 11.81 17.64 4.27
CA ASP A 120 12.87 18.64 4.15
C ASP A 120 13.80 18.66 5.36
N GLU A 121 13.24 18.57 6.59
CA GLU A 121 14.00 18.74 7.83
C GLU A 121 14.51 17.41 8.41
N ALA A 122 13.79 16.29 8.17
CA ALA A 122 14.14 14.99 8.73
C ALA A 122 14.47 13.92 7.68
N GLY A 123 14.26 14.19 6.38
CA GLY A 123 14.56 13.27 5.29
C GLY A 123 13.71 11.99 5.32
N VAL A 124 12.43 12.13 5.74
CA VAL A 124 11.46 11.02 5.74
C VAL A 124 10.30 11.37 4.82
N ALA A 125 10.14 10.60 3.74
CA ALA A 125 9.07 10.78 2.77
C ALA A 125 7.80 10.04 3.21
N VAL A 126 6.71 10.80 3.34
CA VAL A 126 5.35 10.28 3.59
C VAL A 126 4.37 10.98 2.64
N LEU A 127 3.16 10.48 2.53
CA LEU A 127 2.12 11.19 1.77
C LEU A 127 1.09 11.77 2.71
N SER A 128 0.77 13.05 2.51
CA SER A 128 -0.34 13.69 3.22
C SER A 128 -1.67 13.06 2.87
N GLY A 129 -2.57 13.04 3.85
CA GLY A 129 -3.91 12.53 3.70
C GLY A 129 -4.76 13.31 2.69
N SER A 130 -4.47 14.58 2.44
CA SER A 130 -5.15 15.40 1.43
C SER A 130 -5.12 14.77 0.04
N ALA A 131 -4.07 14.00 -0.29
CA ALA A 131 -3.97 13.23 -1.53
C ALA A 131 -5.01 12.10 -1.65
N PHE A 132 -5.71 11.75 -0.55
CA PHE A 132 -6.68 10.66 -0.47
C PHE A 132 -8.13 11.13 -0.26
N GLY A 133 -8.35 12.44 -0.28
CA GLY A 133 -9.68 13.05 -0.20
C GLY A 133 -9.96 13.78 1.12
N SER A 134 -11.11 14.44 1.16
CA SER A 134 -11.49 15.38 2.23
C SER A 134 -11.71 14.74 3.62
N HIS A 135 -11.83 13.43 3.71
CA HIS A 135 -12.00 12.70 4.98
C HIS A 135 -10.68 12.19 5.59
N ALA A 136 -9.55 12.52 4.97
CA ALA A 136 -8.24 12.03 5.39
C ALA A 136 -7.25 13.16 5.73
N LEU A 137 -7.74 14.38 5.89
CA LEU A 137 -6.93 15.62 5.98
C LEU A 137 -6.00 15.68 7.21
N ASP A 138 -6.27 14.93 8.24
CA ASP A 138 -5.47 14.85 9.48
C ASP A 138 -4.47 13.70 9.50
N GLY A 139 -4.44 12.89 8.44
CA GLY A 139 -3.61 11.70 8.35
C GLY A 139 -2.41 11.83 7.43
N ILE A 140 -1.46 10.94 7.62
CA ILE A 140 -0.33 10.72 6.71
C ILE A 140 -0.25 9.24 6.35
N ARG A 141 0.10 8.90 5.10
CA ARG A 141 0.30 7.51 4.70
C ARG A 141 1.78 7.16 4.73
N ILE A 142 2.10 6.11 5.47
CA ILE A 142 3.44 5.53 5.56
C ILE A 142 3.43 4.13 4.97
N SER A 143 4.36 3.82 4.07
CA SER A 143 4.58 2.45 3.57
C SER A 143 5.57 1.71 4.47
N TYR A 144 5.25 0.46 4.83
CA TYR A 144 6.21 -0.42 5.50
C TYR A 144 6.78 -1.53 4.57
N ALA A 145 6.68 -1.32 3.26
CA ALA A 145 7.34 -2.16 2.26
C ALA A 145 8.83 -1.80 2.12
N THR A 146 9.55 -1.69 3.24
CA THR A 146 10.98 -1.42 3.35
C THR A 146 11.58 -2.23 4.49
N SER A 147 12.90 -2.23 4.70
CA SER A 147 13.52 -3.01 5.77
C SER A 147 13.11 -2.52 7.17
N LEU A 148 13.13 -3.41 8.16
CA LEU A 148 12.83 -3.02 9.55
C LEU A 148 13.79 -1.94 10.05
N ALA A 149 15.09 -2.02 9.71
CA ALA A 149 16.08 -1.01 10.07
C ALA A 149 15.77 0.38 9.50
N GLU A 150 15.19 0.46 8.28
CA GLU A 150 14.74 1.73 7.72
C GLU A 150 13.50 2.26 8.45
N LEU A 151 12.58 1.38 8.87
CA LEU A 151 11.43 1.78 9.64
C LEU A 151 11.83 2.30 11.03
N GLU A 152 12.77 1.65 11.68
CA GLU A 152 13.34 2.09 12.97
C GLU A 152 13.94 3.50 12.85
N ARG A 153 14.77 3.73 11.83
CA ARG A 153 15.35 5.04 11.54
C ARG A 153 14.28 6.10 11.21
N ALA A 154 13.24 5.70 10.45
CA ALA A 154 12.15 6.61 10.11
C ALA A 154 11.36 7.02 11.35
N VAL A 155 11.00 6.06 12.21
CA VAL A 155 10.28 6.33 13.47
C VAL A 155 11.10 7.25 14.39
N GLU A 156 12.40 7.00 14.56
CA GLU A 156 13.28 7.85 15.35
C GLU A 156 13.28 9.30 14.83
N ARG A 157 13.38 9.48 13.52
CA ARG A 157 13.35 10.80 12.87
C ARG A 157 12.00 11.49 13.02
N ILE A 158 10.90 10.75 12.81
CA ILE A 158 9.53 11.26 13.00
C ILE A 158 9.34 11.71 14.45
N ALA A 159 9.73 10.89 15.42
CA ALA A 159 9.61 11.24 16.83
C ALA A 159 10.40 12.49 17.21
N ARG A 160 11.64 12.60 16.74
CA ARG A 160 12.49 13.78 16.96
C ARG A 160 11.90 15.03 16.30
N PHE A 161 11.40 14.91 15.08
CA PHE A 161 10.76 16.00 14.36
C PHE A 161 9.49 16.46 15.09
N ALA A 162 8.60 15.53 15.45
CA ALA A 162 7.35 15.84 16.16
C ALA A 162 7.58 16.51 17.51
N ALA A 163 8.66 16.16 18.22
CA ALA A 163 9.02 16.78 19.50
C ALA A 163 9.56 18.22 19.38
N ASN A 164 9.91 18.68 18.18
CA ASN A 164 10.43 20.02 17.90
C ASN A 164 9.41 20.92 17.19
N LEU A 165 8.17 20.46 17.04
CA LEU A 165 7.08 21.27 16.50
C LEU A 165 6.49 22.18 17.57
#